data_ed44c8ac954f2a430a614b27c6e33bd9
#
_entry.id   ed44c8ac954f2a430a614b27c6e33bd9
#
_cell.length_a   1.000
_cell.length_b   1.000
_cell.length_c   1.000
_cell.angle_alpha   90.00
_cell.angle_beta   90.00
_cell.angle_gamma   90.00
#
_symmetry.space_group_name_H-M   'P 1'
#
loop_
_entity.id
_entity.type
_entity.pdbx_description
1 polymer ?
#
loop_
_entity_poly.entity_id
_entity_poly.type
_entity_poly.pdbx_seq_one_letter_code
_entity_poly.pdbx_strand_id
1 'polypeptide(L)'
;MKWLITGATGKLGARIVQHLSEQVGNEHVAVSVRDVEKAASLAAQGIDVRHGDFDQPETLGHAFQGIDRLLIISTDGEEATRIRQHQAAVTAAQAAGVKLIGYTSIANAAQSTNGLARTHRVTEEAIQATGIPYVFFRNNWYLENELGTMDAVAQGADWLTAAGEGKVGWALQEEYALAIATGLTLEHPKAIYELSGPLHTQAELANAVGTVLNRSVAVDEVDSATYGERMQAAGLPDFLIPMLTGIQADIAAGTLAVESTDFKELLGRPVTTLEEGVRLLLKR
;
A
#
# COMPACT_ATOMS: atom_id res chain seq x y z
N MET A 1 4.79 -15.54 20.71
CA MET A 1 3.81 -14.76 19.92
C MET A 1 4.03 -15.12 18.47
N LYS A 2 2.99 -15.35 17.70
CA LYS A 2 3.07 -15.73 16.29
C LYS A 2 2.36 -14.67 15.44
N TRP A 3 3.05 -14.17 14.43
CA TRP A 3 2.53 -13.20 13.47
C TRP A 3 2.23 -13.90 12.15
N LEU A 4 1.14 -13.53 11.49
CA LEU A 4 0.83 -14.00 10.13
C LEU A 4 0.59 -12.82 9.20
N ILE A 5 1.20 -12.89 8.02
CA ILE A 5 1.06 -11.89 6.95
C ILE A 5 0.36 -12.54 5.76
N THR A 6 -0.76 -11.96 5.32
CA THR A 6 -1.39 -12.34 4.05
C THR A 6 -0.71 -11.61 2.89
N GLY A 7 -0.88 -12.09 1.65
CA GLY A 7 -0.31 -11.42 0.49
C GLY A 7 1.23 -11.35 0.47
N ALA A 8 1.91 -12.25 1.20
CA ALA A 8 3.35 -12.25 1.43
C ALA A 8 4.22 -12.39 0.15
N THR A 9 3.64 -12.88 -0.94
CA THR A 9 4.34 -13.00 -2.24
C THR A 9 4.19 -11.75 -3.12
N GLY A 10 3.40 -10.76 -2.70
CA GLY A 10 3.29 -9.45 -3.35
C GLY A 10 4.45 -8.51 -2.98
N LYS A 11 4.59 -7.40 -3.73
CA LYS A 11 5.70 -6.45 -3.55
C LYS A 11 5.77 -5.89 -2.11
N LEU A 12 4.68 -5.37 -1.59
CA LEU A 12 4.61 -4.83 -0.22
C LEU A 12 4.74 -5.95 0.82
N GLY A 13 4.01 -7.06 0.63
CA GLY A 13 3.98 -8.17 1.59
C GLY A 13 5.34 -8.82 1.79
N ALA A 14 6.12 -9.04 0.73
CA ALA A 14 7.46 -9.61 0.82
C ALA A 14 8.41 -8.73 1.66
N ARG A 15 8.34 -7.40 1.49
CA ARG A 15 9.13 -6.43 2.28
C ARG A 15 8.71 -6.42 3.74
N ILE A 16 7.38 -6.47 4.01
CA ILE A 16 6.86 -6.54 5.39
C ILE A 16 7.35 -7.82 6.07
N VAL A 17 7.29 -8.97 5.39
CA VAL A 17 7.78 -10.25 5.92
C VAL A 17 9.26 -10.16 6.26
N GLN A 18 10.08 -9.56 5.38
CA GLN A 18 11.51 -9.36 5.63
C GLN A 18 11.73 -8.53 6.91
N HIS A 19 11.17 -7.31 6.99
CA HIS A 19 11.36 -6.44 8.14
C HIS A 19 10.81 -7.03 9.45
N LEU A 20 9.68 -7.73 9.37
CA LEU A 20 9.11 -8.38 10.53
C LEU A 20 10.02 -9.52 11.00
N SER A 21 10.53 -10.34 10.08
CA SER A 21 11.46 -11.43 10.40
C SER A 21 12.76 -10.93 11.03
N GLU A 22 13.30 -9.82 10.56
CA GLU A 22 14.47 -9.16 11.15
C GLU A 22 14.22 -8.69 12.60
N GLN A 23 12.98 -8.28 12.92
CA GLN A 23 12.61 -7.79 14.25
C GLN A 23 12.28 -8.91 15.25
N VAL A 24 11.63 -9.98 14.81
CA VAL A 24 11.06 -10.98 15.72
C VAL A 24 11.63 -12.41 15.54
N GLY A 25 12.40 -12.67 14.49
CA GLY A 25 12.89 -14.01 14.12
C GLY A 25 11.92 -14.78 13.22
N ASN A 26 12.46 -15.51 12.25
CA ASN A 26 11.68 -16.24 11.24
C ASN A 26 10.72 -17.27 11.86
N GLU A 27 11.10 -17.90 12.95
CA GLU A 27 10.32 -18.92 13.68
C GLU A 27 9.01 -18.35 14.25
N HIS A 28 8.93 -17.04 14.42
CA HIS A 28 7.75 -16.34 14.90
C HIS A 28 6.84 -15.85 13.78
N VAL A 29 7.29 -15.90 12.54
CA VAL A 29 6.55 -15.41 11.36
C VAL A 29 5.87 -16.57 10.64
N ALA A 30 4.62 -16.35 10.25
CA ALA A 30 3.87 -17.18 9.33
C ALA A 30 3.38 -16.33 8.16
N VAL A 31 3.16 -16.97 7.02
CA VAL A 31 2.56 -16.34 5.84
C VAL A 31 1.40 -17.19 5.33
N SER A 32 0.33 -16.50 4.86
CA SER A 32 -0.77 -17.14 4.16
C SER A 32 -0.72 -16.76 2.68
N VAL A 33 -0.61 -17.76 1.82
CA VAL A 33 -0.45 -17.58 0.37
C VAL A 33 -1.36 -18.53 -0.39
N ARG A 34 -1.84 -18.11 -1.57
CA ARG A 34 -2.67 -18.94 -2.46
C ARG A 34 -1.86 -20.08 -3.11
N ASP A 35 -0.60 -19.81 -3.39
CA ASP A 35 0.32 -20.72 -4.04
C ASP A 35 1.56 -20.89 -3.17
N VAL A 36 1.65 -22.02 -2.47
CA VAL A 36 2.74 -22.30 -1.53
C VAL A 36 4.09 -22.48 -2.23
N GLU A 37 4.09 -22.91 -3.50
CA GLU A 37 5.32 -23.08 -4.27
C GLU A 37 6.02 -21.73 -4.50
N LYS A 38 5.24 -20.64 -4.68
CA LYS A 38 5.80 -19.29 -4.81
C LYS A 38 6.43 -18.77 -3.53
N ALA A 39 6.13 -19.38 -2.40
CA ALA A 39 6.69 -19.04 -1.10
C ALA A 39 7.77 -20.03 -0.62
N ALA A 40 8.25 -20.92 -1.49
CA ALA A 40 9.26 -21.93 -1.13
C ALA A 40 10.54 -21.30 -0.56
N SER A 41 10.96 -20.14 -1.04
CA SER A 41 12.11 -19.40 -0.51
C SER A 41 11.89 -18.92 0.93
N LEU A 42 10.67 -18.58 1.33
CA LEU A 42 10.32 -18.19 2.70
C LEU A 42 10.33 -19.43 3.61
N ALA A 43 9.80 -20.56 3.13
CA ALA A 43 9.86 -21.83 3.86
C ALA A 43 11.31 -22.27 4.11
N ALA A 44 12.19 -22.12 3.11
CA ALA A 44 13.62 -22.44 3.26
C ALA A 44 14.34 -21.55 4.29
N GLN A 45 13.80 -20.36 4.60
CA GLN A 45 14.28 -19.47 5.65
C GLN A 45 13.71 -19.80 7.03
N GLY A 46 12.86 -20.82 7.15
CA GLY A 46 12.23 -21.22 8.41
C GLY A 46 10.93 -20.46 8.75
N ILE A 47 10.36 -19.74 7.79
CA ILE A 47 9.05 -19.10 7.93
C ILE A 47 7.96 -20.15 7.72
N ASP A 48 6.91 -20.10 8.55
CA ASP A 48 5.76 -21.00 8.49
C ASP A 48 4.84 -20.61 7.31
N VAL A 49 4.94 -21.35 6.21
CA VAL A 49 4.16 -21.11 4.99
C VAL A 49 2.87 -21.93 5.03
N ARG A 50 1.73 -21.25 4.94
CA ARG A 50 0.40 -21.86 5.00
C ARG A 50 -0.40 -21.53 3.75
N HIS A 51 -1.17 -22.51 3.28
CA HIS A 51 -2.15 -22.28 2.22
C HIS A 51 -3.36 -21.51 2.76
N GLY A 52 -3.71 -20.41 2.11
CA GLY A 52 -4.93 -19.64 2.40
C GLY A 52 -5.30 -18.76 1.23
N ASP A 53 -6.54 -18.93 0.77
CA ASP A 53 -7.09 -18.20 -0.36
C ASP A 53 -8.39 -17.50 0.06
N PHE A 54 -8.44 -16.18 -0.14
CA PHE A 54 -9.63 -15.38 0.19
C PHE A 54 -10.85 -15.73 -0.69
N ASP A 55 -10.63 -16.36 -1.85
CA ASP A 55 -11.68 -16.89 -2.71
C ASP A 55 -12.15 -18.30 -2.29
N GLN A 56 -11.39 -18.94 -1.39
CA GLN A 56 -11.70 -20.25 -0.78
C GLN A 56 -11.68 -20.10 0.75
N PRO A 57 -12.73 -19.49 1.37
CA PRO A 57 -12.74 -19.12 2.78
C PRO A 57 -12.51 -20.30 3.74
N GLU A 58 -12.84 -21.50 3.34
CA GLU A 58 -12.61 -22.74 4.10
C GLU A 58 -11.13 -23.01 4.39
N THR A 59 -10.22 -22.47 3.56
CA THR A 59 -8.77 -22.62 3.76
C THR A 59 -8.24 -21.72 4.86
N LEU A 60 -8.91 -20.59 5.13
CA LEU A 60 -8.44 -19.53 6.02
C LEU A 60 -8.46 -19.96 7.50
N GLY A 61 -9.44 -20.77 7.89
CA GLY A 61 -9.55 -21.25 9.27
C GLY A 61 -8.29 -22.02 9.71
N HIS A 62 -7.75 -22.88 8.83
CA HIS A 62 -6.51 -23.58 9.08
C HIS A 62 -5.29 -22.66 8.99
N ALA A 63 -5.27 -21.76 8.01
CA ALA A 63 -4.18 -20.81 7.84
C ALA A 63 -3.99 -19.90 9.07
N PHE A 64 -5.07 -19.47 9.72
CA PHE A 64 -5.03 -18.55 10.86
C PHE A 64 -4.97 -19.22 12.24
N GLN A 65 -5.02 -20.54 12.30
CA GLN A 65 -4.98 -21.28 13.57
C GLN A 65 -3.68 -20.99 14.36
N GLY A 66 -3.84 -20.63 15.65
CA GLY A 66 -2.71 -20.39 16.56
C GLY A 66 -1.94 -19.08 16.28
N ILE A 67 -2.52 -18.15 15.51
CA ILE A 67 -1.96 -16.84 15.23
C ILE A 67 -2.39 -15.84 16.30
N ASP A 68 -1.41 -15.09 16.84
CA ASP A 68 -1.68 -14.02 17.80
C ASP A 68 -1.98 -12.69 17.09
N ARG A 69 -1.18 -12.33 16.07
CA ARG A 69 -1.34 -11.08 15.31
C ARG A 69 -1.40 -11.39 13.81
N LEU A 70 -2.45 -10.95 13.17
CA LEU A 70 -2.70 -11.12 11.74
C LEU A 70 -2.59 -9.77 11.03
N LEU A 71 -1.81 -9.69 9.95
CA LEU A 71 -1.89 -8.58 9.01
C LEU A 71 -2.65 -9.03 7.76
N ILE A 72 -3.77 -8.39 7.51
CA ILE A 72 -4.50 -8.49 6.25
C ILE A 72 -3.99 -7.40 5.31
N ILE A 73 -3.25 -7.80 4.27
CA ILE A 73 -2.90 -6.89 3.19
C ILE A 73 -4.08 -6.83 2.23
N SER A 74 -4.52 -5.60 1.90
CA SER A 74 -5.65 -5.39 0.99
C SER A 74 -5.37 -5.98 -0.38
N THR A 75 -6.41 -6.59 -0.97
CA THR A 75 -6.35 -7.22 -2.30
C THR A 75 -6.56 -6.19 -3.40
N ASP A 76 -6.11 -6.53 -4.60
CA ASP A 76 -6.39 -5.80 -5.83
C ASP A 76 -7.63 -6.39 -6.54
N GLY A 77 -8.21 -5.63 -7.47
CA GLY A 77 -9.31 -6.08 -8.32
C GLY A 77 -10.60 -5.30 -8.13
N GLU A 78 -11.69 -5.88 -8.57
CA GLU A 78 -13.02 -5.29 -8.52
C GLU A 78 -13.51 -5.09 -7.08
N GLU A 79 -14.19 -3.98 -6.81
CA GLU A 79 -14.65 -3.58 -5.48
C GLU A 79 -15.44 -4.67 -4.74
N ALA A 80 -16.45 -5.24 -5.40
CA ALA A 80 -17.29 -6.26 -4.77
C ALA A 80 -16.50 -7.52 -4.39
N THR A 81 -15.56 -7.93 -5.24
CA THR A 81 -14.66 -9.06 -4.99
C THR A 81 -13.74 -8.78 -3.81
N ARG A 82 -13.11 -7.61 -3.78
CA ARG A 82 -12.23 -7.19 -2.67
C ARG A 82 -12.97 -7.17 -1.34
N ILE A 83 -14.18 -6.58 -1.31
CA ILE A 83 -15.01 -6.53 -0.09
C ILE A 83 -15.31 -7.93 0.40
N ARG A 84 -15.76 -8.85 -0.47
CA ARG A 84 -16.06 -10.24 -0.12
C ARG A 84 -14.82 -10.97 0.42
N GLN A 85 -13.68 -10.81 -0.24
CA GLN A 85 -12.39 -11.40 0.16
C GLN A 85 -11.95 -10.91 1.55
N HIS A 86 -12.01 -9.60 1.78
CA HIS A 86 -11.62 -9.02 3.07
C HIS A 86 -12.57 -9.47 4.19
N GLN A 87 -13.87 -9.51 3.94
CA GLN A 87 -14.87 -10.01 4.92
C GLN A 87 -14.63 -11.47 5.27
N ALA A 88 -14.27 -12.31 4.28
CA ALA A 88 -13.92 -13.72 4.53
C ALA A 88 -12.69 -13.83 5.45
N ALA A 89 -11.64 -13.02 5.19
CA ALA A 89 -10.46 -13.00 6.03
C ALA A 89 -10.76 -12.53 7.47
N VAL A 90 -11.59 -11.48 7.63
CA VAL A 90 -11.99 -10.95 8.95
C VAL A 90 -12.80 -12.01 9.72
N THR A 91 -13.75 -12.67 9.07
CA THR A 91 -14.57 -13.73 9.67
C THR A 91 -13.69 -14.91 10.14
N ALA A 92 -12.73 -15.32 9.29
CA ALA A 92 -11.82 -16.40 9.64
C ALA A 92 -10.87 -16.01 10.79
N ALA A 93 -10.41 -14.76 10.83
CA ALA A 93 -9.58 -14.23 11.93
C ALA A 93 -10.32 -14.28 13.27
N GLN A 94 -11.60 -13.86 13.27
CA GLN A 94 -12.44 -13.91 14.46
C GLN A 94 -12.66 -15.36 14.93
N ALA A 95 -12.98 -16.27 14.02
CA ALA A 95 -13.18 -17.69 14.33
C ALA A 95 -11.90 -18.38 14.85
N ALA A 96 -10.73 -17.98 14.35
CA ALA A 96 -9.44 -18.51 14.78
C ALA A 96 -8.94 -17.94 16.13
N GLY A 97 -9.61 -16.94 16.68
CA GLY A 97 -9.23 -16.32 17.95
C GLY A 97 -7.98 -15.46 17.89
N VAL A 98 -7.75 -14.80 16.75
CA VAL A 98 -6.65 -13.82 16.57
C VAL A 98 -6.80 -12.71 17.60
N LYS A 99 -5.68 -12.27 18.19
CA LYS A 99 -5.67 -11.28 19.29
C LYS A 99 -5.52 -9.84 18.83
N LEU A 100 -4.98 -9.62 17.63
CA LEU A 100 -4.86 -8.31 17.01
C LEU A 100 -4.92 -8.46 15.49
N ILE A 101 -5.74 -7.64 14.84
CA ILE A 101 -5.84 -7.56 13.38
C ILE A 101 -5.20 -6.27 12.90
N GLY A 102 -4.10 -6.38 12.14
CA GLY A 102 -3.55 -5.31 11.31
C GLY A 102 -4.21 -5.30 9.94
N TYR A 103 -4.40 -4.12 9.35
CA TYR A 103 -4.93 -3.99 8.01
C TYR A 103 -4.25 -2.86 7.24
N THR A 104 -3.83 -3.12 5.99
CA THR A 104 -3.33 -2.08 5.09
C THR A 104 -4.50 -1.35 4.44
N SER A 105 -4.81 -0.18 4.94
CA SER A 105 -5.89 0.69 4.50
C SER A 105 -5.37 1.81 3.59
N ILE A 106 -6.20 2.78 3.28
CA ILE A 106 -5.88 3.97 2.49
C ILE A 106 -5.92 5.22 3.37
N ALA A 107 -5.10 6.22 3.02
CA ALA A 107 -5.05 7.51 3.69
C ALA A 107 -6.44 8.12 3.85
N ASN A 108 -6.73 8.63 5.05
CA ASN A 108 -7.99 9.26 5.40
C ASN A 108 -9.24 8.44 5.02
N ALA A 109 -9.18 7.11 5.14
CA ALA A 109 -10.23 6.18 4.67
C ALA A 109 -11.65 6.58 5.10
N ALA A 110 -11.80 7.12 6.32
CA ALA A 110 -13.11 7.49 6.88
C ALA A 110 -13.80 8.62 6.13
N GLN A 111 -13.04 9.58 5.60
CA GLN A 111 -13.56 10.80 4.97
C GLN A 111 -13.23 10.88 3.47
N SER A 112 -12.28 10.06 2.99
CA SER A 112 -11.85 10.07 1.61
C SER A 112 -13.00 9.75 0.65
N THR A 113 -13.14 10.54 -0.40
CA THR A 113 -14.03 10.31 -1.54
C THR A 113 -13.35 9.53 -2.66
N ASN A 114 -12.07 9.18 -2.48
CA ASN A 114 -11.29 8.37 -3.40
C ASN A 114 -12.06 7.10 -3.79
N GLY A 115 -12.04 6.74 -5.08
CA GLY A 115 -12.76 5.58 -5.59
C GLY A 115 -12.39 4.25 -4.91
N LEU A 116 -11.19 4.15 -4.35
CA LEU A 116 -10.73 2.97 -3.59
C LEU A 116 -11.20 2.97 -2.13
N ALA A 117 -11.59 4.13 -1.59
CA ALA A 117 -11.82 4.30 -0.15
C ALA A 117 -13.00 3.48 0.38
N ARG A 118 -14.02 3.22 -0.45
CA ARG A 118 -15.21 2.45 -0.02
C ARG A 118 -14.83 1.04 0.43
N THR A 119 -14.02 0.33 -0.34
CA THR A 119 -13.54 -1.01 0.04
C THR A 119 -12.82 -0.99 1.38
N HIS A 120 -11.97 0.01 1.59
CA HIS A 120 -11.21 0.15 2.82
C HIS A 120 -12.12 0.48 4.02
N ARG A 121 -13.08 1.40 3.88
CA ARG A 121 -14.06 1.70 4.94
C ARG A 121 -14.85 0.47 5.36
N VAL A 122 -15.44 -0.25 4.41
CA VAL A 122 -16.21 -1.47 4.68
C VAL A 122 -15.34 -2.51 5.40
N THR A 123 -14.07 -2.62 5.06
CA THR A 123 -13.15 -3.55 5.72
C THR A 123 -12.78 -3.08 7.13
N GLU A 124 -12.49 -1.78 7.32
CA GLU A 124 -12.23 -1.22 8.66
C GLU A 124 -13.44 -1.42 9.59
N GLU A 125 -14.66 -1.14 9.10
CA GLU A 125 -15.91 -1.36 9.82
C GLU A 125 -16.13 -2.83 10.19
N ALA A 126 -15.84 -3.75 9.26
CA ALA A 126 -15.94 -5.19 9.52
C ALA A 126 -14.95 -5.65 10.59
N ILE A 127 -13.71 -5.15 10.57
CA ILE A 127 -12.71 -5.45 11.60
C ILE A 127 -13.16 -4.89 12.96
N GLN A 128 -13.59 -3.63 13.02
CA GLN A 128 -14.11 -3.01 14.25
C GLN A 128 -15.28 -3.77 14.85
N ALA A 129 -16.20 -4.26 14.01
CA ALA A 129 -17.36 -5.03 14.44
C ALA A 129 -17.00 -6.37 15.11
N THR A 130 -15.79 -6.91 14.89
CA THR A 130 -15.34 -8.14 15.57
C THR A 130 -15.09 -7.96 17.05
N GLY A 131 -14.83 -6.72 17.52
CA GLY A 131 -14.37 -6.42 18.87
C GLY A 131 -12.91 -6.82 19.17
N ILE A 132 -12.20 -7.38 18.20
CA ILE A 132 -10.76 -7.71 18.33
C ILE A 132 -9.95 -6.43 18.29
N PRO A 133 -8.91 -6.24 19.12
CA PRO A 133 -7.96 -5.16 18.99
C PRO A 133 -7.42 -5.07 17.55
N TYR A 134 -7.30 -3.86 17.03
CA TYR A 134 -6.89 -3.65 15.65
C TYR A 134 -5.88 -2.52 15.49
N VAL A 135 -5.18 -2.54 14.34
CA VAL A 135 -4.34 -1.44 13.87
C VAL A 135 -4.53 -1.25 12.37
N PHE A 136 -4.97 -0.06 11.97
CA PHE A 136 -5.09 0.31 10.57
C PHE A 136 -3.86 1.12 10.15
N PHE A 137 -3.17 0.62 9.13
CA PHE A 137 -2.10 1.33 8.46
C PHE A 137 -2.70 1.97 7.20
N ARG A 138 -3.06 3.23 7.30
CA ARG A 138 -3.65 4.00 6.22
C ARG A 138 -2.56 4.58 5.35
N ASN A 139 -2.17 3.80 4.33
CA ASN A 139 -1.11 4.16 3.40
C ASN A 139 -1.57 5.28 2.47
N ASN A 140 -0.75 6.30 2.30
CA ASN A 140 -0.89 7.28 1.24
C ASN A 140 -0.37 6.67 -0.09
N TRP A 141 0.15 7.45 -1.01
CA TRP A 141 0.48 7.03 -2.36
C TRP A 141 1.94 6.55 -2.46
N TYR A 142 2.15 5.37 -3.04
CA TYR A 142 3.51 4.85 -3.22
C TYR A 142 4.22 5.61 -4.33
N LEU A 143 5.48 6.01 -4.10
CA LEU A 143 6.28 6.68 -5.11
C LEU A 143 6.52 5.77 -6.34
N GLU A 144 6.55 4.46 -6.14
CA GLU A 144 6.61 3.45 -7.19
C GLU A 144 5.43 3.49 -8.18
N ASN A 145 4.30 4.07 -7.80
CA ASN A 145 3.15 4.22 -8.72
C ASN A 145 3.43 5.19 -9.86
N GLU A 146 4.39 6.11 -9.66
CA GLU A 146 4.81 7.09 -10.67
C GLU A 146 5.91 6.58 -11.61
N LEU A 147 6.39 5.34 -11.44
CA LEU A 147 7.49 4.79 -12.24
C LEU A 147 7.22 4.86 -13.75
N GLY A 148 5.99 4.59 -14.19
CA GLY A 148 5.63 4.67 -15.60
C GLY A 148 5.81 6.08 -16.18
N THR A 149 5.38 7.10 -15.43
CA THR A 149 5.57 8.52 -15.79
C THR A 149 7.05 8.90 -15.74
N MET A 150 7.77 8.49 -14.69
CA MET A 150 9.22 8.75 -14.57
C MET A 150 10.01 8.13 -15.72
N ASP A 151 9.67 6.92 -16.15
CA ASP A 151 10.32 6.23 -17.27
C ASP A 151 10.01 6.94 -18.60
N ALA A 152 8.79 7.39 -18.84
CA ALA A 152 8.43 8.17 -20.03
C ALA A 152 9.21 9.50 -20.05
N VAL A 153 9.29 10.18 -18.90
CA VAL A 153 10.09 11.40 -18.74
C VAL A 153 11.55 11.08 -19.00
N ALA A 154 12.12 10.02 -18.49
CA ALA A 154 13.52 9.65 -18.75
C ALA A 154 13.80 9.43 -20.25
N GLN A 155 12.79 9.04 -21.02
CA GLN A 155 12.83 8.87 -22.48
C GLN A 155 12.57 10.16 -23.27
N GLY A 156 12.28 11.28 -22.61
CA GLY A 156 12.15 12.59 -23.25
C GLY A 156 10.73 13.17 -23.24
N ALA A 157 9.74 12.50 -22.64
CA ALA A 157 8.41 13.05 -22.50
C ALA A 157 8.37 14.20 -21.49
N ASP A 158 7.33 15.02 -21.55
CA ASP A 158 6.95 15.95 -20.52
C ASP A 158 6.20 15.21 -19.39
N TRP A 159 6.11 15.84 -18.22
CA TRP A 159 5.35 15.31 -17.09
C TRP A 159 3.87 15.64 -17.29
N LEU A 160 3.09 14.67 -17.74
CA LEU A 160 1.66 14.85 -17.95
C LEU A 160 0.89 14.66 -16.64
N THR A 161 0.02 15.60 -16.30
CA THR A 161 -0.83 15.56 -15.10
C THR A 161 -2.16 16.28 -15.31
N ALA A 162 -3.16 15.91 -14.52
CA ALA A 162 -4.45 16.60 -14.40
C ALA A 162 -4.80 16.86 -12.92
N ALA A 163 -3.79 16.91 -12.06
CA ALA A 163 -3.94 17.01 -10.62
C ALA A 163 -3.89 18.46 -10.10
N GLY A 164 -3.59 19.45 -10.95
CA GLY A 164 -3.46 20.85 -10.56
C GLY A 164 -2.47 21.04 -9.42
N GLU A 165 -2.85 21.84 -8.43
CA GLU A 165 -2.07 22.11 -7.22
C GLU A 165 -2.31 21.07 -6.09
N GLY A 166 -2.99 19.95 -6.39
CA GLY A 166 -3.25 18.90 -5.44
C GLY A 166 -1.96 18.28 -4.90
N LYS A 167 -1.97 17.93 -3.61
CA LYS A 167 -0.78 17.41 -2.92
C LYS A 167 -0.94 15.95 -2.53
N VAL A 168 0.18 15.25 -2.55
CA VAL A 168 0.29 13.83 -2.23
C VAL A 168 1.44 13.62 -1.25
N GLY A 169 1.25 12.74 -0.28
CA GLY A 169 2.29 12.32 0.66
C GLY A 169 3.03 11.07 0.17
N TRP A 170 3.79 11.18 -0.92
CA TRP A 170 4.56 10.04 -1.45
C TRP A 170 5.59 9.51 -0.47
N ALA A 171 5.76 8.20 -0.49
CA ALA A 171 6.88 7.51 0.12
C ALA A 171 7.16 6.19 -0.62
N LEU A 172 8.32 5.59 -0.37
CA LEU A 172 8.69 4.31 -0.95
C LEU A 172 7.94 3.15 -0.29
N GLN A 173 7.56 2.12 -1.04
CA GLN A 173 6.97 0.89 -0.50
C GLN A 173 7.83 0.24 0.58
N GLU A 174 9.15 0.39 0.48
CA GLU A 174 10.10 -0.07 1.49
C GLU A 174 9.86 0.59 2.85
N GLU A 175 9.59 1.89 2.86
CA GLU A 175 9.32 2.64 4.09
C GLU A 175 7.96 2.26 4.68
N TYR A 176 6.93 2.11 3.83
CA TYR A 176 5.64 1.57 4.28
C TYR A 176 5.79 0.19 4.92
N ALA A 177 6.56 -0.69 4.29
CA ALA A 177 6.79 -2.03 4.81
C ALA A 177 7.47 -2.03 6.18
N LEU A 178 8.52 -1.21 6.35
CA LEU A 178 9.22 -1.06 7.62
C LEU A 178 8.29 -0.48 8.70
N ALA A 179 7.54 0.58 8.39
CA ALA A 179 6.61 1.19 9.35
C ALA A 179 5.51 0.22 9.77
N ILE A 180 4.93 -0.54 8.84
CA ILE A 180 3.91 -1.55 9.12
C ILE A 180 4.49 -2.67 10.01
N ALA A 181 5.67 -3.20 9.69
CA ALA A 181 6.33 -4.21 10.51
C ALA A 181 6.59 -3.69 11.92
N THR A 182 7.12 -2.47 12.05
CA THR A 182 7.35 -1.82 13.35
C THR A 182 6.04 -1.66 14.13
N GLY A 183 4.99 -1.11 13.51
CA GLY A 183 3.69 -0.92 14.17
C GLY A 183 3.05 -2.24 14.63
N LEU A 184 3.24 -3.33 13.88
CA LEU A 184 2.75 -4.66 14.23
C LEU A 184 3.49 -5.27 15.45
N THR A 185 4.73 -4.85 15.72
CA THR A 185 5.51 -5.39 16.85
C THR A 185 5.35 -4.62 18.15
N LEU A 186 4.81 -3.39 18.10
CA LEU A 186 4.54 -2.61 19.29
C LEU A 186 3.61 -3.35 20.26
N GLU A 187 3.90 -3.28 21.55
CA GLU A 187 3.05 -3.88 22.57
C GLU A 187 1.66 -3.23 22.60
N HIS A 188 1.61 -1.90 22.49
CA HIS A 188 0.41 -1.08 22.46
C HIS A 188 0.39 -0.16 21.23
N PRO A 189 0.06 -0.68 20.04
CA PRO A 189 -0.04 0.16 18.85
C PRO A 189 -1.24 1.10 18.94
N LYS A 190 -1.15 2.27 18.28
CA LYS A 190 -2.33 3.10 18.01
C LYS A 190 -3.34 2.30 17.16
N ALA A 191 -4.61 2.57 17.31
CA ALA A 191 -5.64 1.94 16.47
C ALA A 191 -5.53 2.34 14.99
N ILE A 192 -5.01 3.53 14.70
CA ILE A 192 -4.86 4.06 13.36
C ILE A 192 -3.51 4.77 13.24
N TYR A 193 -2.80 4.50 12.15
CA TYR A 193 -1.64 5.24 11.69
C TYR A 193 -1.91 5.78 10.29
N GLU A 194 -1.85 7.09 10.11
CA GLU A 194 -1.88 7.74 8.80
C GLU A 194 -0.44 7.79 8.27
N LEU A 195 -0.10 6.89 7.35
CA LEU A 195 1.24 6.79 6.79
C LEU A 195 1.33 7.67 5.55
N SER A 196 1.71 8.93 5.76
CA SER A 196 1.84 9.94 4.72
C SER A 196 3.23 10.56 4.79
N GLY A 197 3.92 10.62 3.65
CA GLY A 197 5.14 11.39 3.50
C GLY A 197 4.89 12.89 3.52
N PRO A 198 5.94 13.72 3.38
CA PRO A 198 5.79 15.15 3.16
C PRO A 198 4.91 15.42 1.93
N LEU A 199 4.05 16.44 2.02
CA LEU A 199 3.09 16.75 0.96
C LEU A 199 3.75 17.53 -0.17
N HIS A 200 3.66 16.99 -1.38
CA HIS A 200 4.20 17.59 -2.60
C HIS A 200 3.18 17.60 -3.73
N THR A 201 3.31 18.55 -4.65
CA THR A 201 2.56 18.60 -5.91
C THR A 201 3.19 17.72 -6.98
N GLN A 202 2.45 17.45 -8.06
CA GLN A 202 2.99 16.77 -9.25
C GLN A 202 4.15 17.58 -9.88
N ALA A 203 4.07 18.90 -9.86
CA ALA A 203 5.13 19.76 -10.37
C ALA A 203 6.42 19.65 -9.54
N GLU A 204 6.33 19.55 -8.21
CA GLU A 204 7.47 19.33 -7.33
C GLU A 204 8.12 17.96 -7.57
N LEU A 205 7.31 16.92 -7.80
CA LEU A 205 7.82 15.60 -8.15
C LEU A 205 8.50 15.61 -9.53
N ALA A 206 7.90 16.26 -10.54
CA ALA A 206 8.51 16.44 -11.86
C ALA A 206 9.86 17.16 -11.78
N ASN A 207 9.96 18.17 -10.93
CA ASN A 207 11.22 18.89 -10.68
C ASN A 207 12.28 17.99 -10.03
N ALA A 208 11.88 17.15 -9.05
CA ALA A 208 12.79 16.17 -8.44
C ALA A 208 13.31 15.16 -9.47
N VAL A 209 12.44 14.69 -10.37
CA VAL A 209 12.84 13.83 -11.51
C VAL A 209 13.83 14.55 -12.42
N GLY A 210 13.54 15.80 -12.77
CA GLY A 210 14.45 16.65 -13.57
C GLY A 210 15.84 16.81 -12.95
N THR A 211 15.88 17.05 -11.64
CA THR A 211 17.13 17.13 -10.88
C THR A 211 17.94 15.83 -10.98
N VAL A 212 17.30 14.68 -10.80
CA VAL A 212 17.96 13.36 -10.87
C VAL A 212 18.45 13.06 -12.30
N LEU A 213 17.67 13.46 -13.31
CA LEU A 213 18.02 13.28 -14.73
C LEU A 213 19.00 14.34 -15.25
N ASN A 214 19.32 15.35 -14.43
CA ASN A 214 20.14 16.50 -14.80
C ASN A 214 19.62 17.25 -16.06
N ARG A 215 18.30 17.46 -16.11
CA ARG A 215 17.62 18.22 -17.17
C ARG A 215 16.35 18.88 -16.66
N SER A 216 15.87 19.92 -17.36
CA SER A 216 14.54 20.47 -17.10
C SER A 216 13.45 19.49 -17.60
N VAL A 217 12.41 19.33 -16.80
CA VAL A 217 11.20 18.56 -17.13
C VAL A 217 10.04 19.54 -17.18
N ALA A 218 9.40 19.68 -18.35
CA ALA A 218 8.20 20.48 -18.47
C ALA A 218 7.01 19.73 -17.85
N VAL A 219 6.14 20.47 -17.18
CA VAL A 219 4.87 19.94 -16.67
C VAL A 219 3.77 20.32 -17.64
N ASP A 220 3.09 19.34 -18.16
CA ASP A 220 1.95 19.50 -19.08
C ASP A 220 0.67 19.25 -18.30
N GLU A 221 0.12 20.32 -17.72
CA GLU A 221 -1.14 20.30 -16.98
C GLU A 221 -2.31 20.36 -17.95
N VAL A 222 -3.17 19.34 -17.90
CA VAL A 222 -4.33 19.22 -18.78
C VAL A 222 -5.61 18.92 -17.98
N ASP A 223 -6.75 18.98 -18.61
CA ASP A 223 -7.99 18.48 -17.99
C ASP A 223 -8.05 16.95 -17.98
N SER A 224 -8.93 16.39 -17.13
CA SER A 224 -9.07 14.93 -16.94
C SER A 224 -9.41 14.17 -18.22
N ALA A 225 -10.19 14.77 -19.14
CA ALA A 225 -10.55 14.12 -20.40
C ALA A 225 -9.32 14.02 -21.33
N THR A 226 -8.61 15.13 -21.51
CA THR A 226 -7.36 15.19 -22.28
C THR A 226 -6.29 14.26 -21.68
N TYR A 227 -6.18 14.17 -20.35
CA TYR A 227 -5.27 13.24 -19.69
C TYR A 227 -5.60 11.80 -20.10
N GLY A 228 -6.88 11.39 -20.03
CA GLY A 228 -7.32 10.06 -20.42
C GLY A 228 -7.03 9.74 -21.90
N GLU A 229 -7.32 10.68 -22.81
CA GLU A 229 -7.03 10.53 -24.23
C GLU A 229 -5.54 10.33 -24.51
N ARG A 230 -4.67 11.08 -23.83
CA ARG A 230 -3.22 10.95 -24.00
C ARG A 230 -2.68 9.65 -23.44
N MET A 231 -3.21 9.17 -22.30
CA MET A 231 -2.84 7.85 -21.75
C MET A 231 -3.24 6.73 -22.71
N GLN A 232 -4.43 6.82 -23.31
CA GLN A 232 -4.88 5.87 -24.34
C GLN A 232 -3.98 5.92 -25.59
N ALA A 233 -3.66 7.11 -26.07
CA ALA A 233 -2.75 7.30 -27.20
C ALA A 233 -1.33 6.79 -26.93
N ALA A 234 -0.88 6.81 -25.67
CA ALA A 234 0.37 6.21 -25.22
C ALA A 234 0.32 4.67 -25.12
N GLY A 235 -0.82 4.05 -25.45
CA GLY A 235 -0.98 2.59 -25.51
C GLY A 235 -1.35 1.93 -24.18
N LEU A 236 -1.79 2.68 -23.18
CA LEU A 236 -2.29 2.09 -21.95
C LEU A 236 -3.62 1.35 -22.23
N PRO A 237 -3.83 0.18 -21.60
CA PRO A 237 -5.10 -0.56 -21.72
C PRO A 237 -6.30 0.27 -21.28
N ASP A 238 -7.40 0.22 -22.03
CA ASP A 238 -8.61 1.02 -21.79
C ASP A 238 -9.19 0.85 -20.39
N PHE A 239 -9.07 -0.32 -19.80
CA PHE A 239 -9.57 -0.59 -18.44
C PHE A 239 -8.79 0.15 -17.32
N LEU A 240 -7.57 0.62 -17.60
CA LEU A 240 -6.77 1.40 -16.66
C LEU A 240 -7.09 2.89 -16.70
N ILE A 241 -7.60 3.41 -17.82
CA ILE A 241 -7.81 4.84 -18.00
C ILE A 241 -8.76 5.44 -16.95
N PRO A 242 -9.93 4.85 -16.64
CA PRO A 242 -10.80 5.38 -15.60
C PRO A 242 -10.16 5.41 -14.20
N MET A 243 -9.32 4.45 -13.89
CA MET A 243 -8.58 4.43 -12.63
C MET A 243 -7.56 5.57 -12.56
N LEU A 244 -6.77 5.76 -13.61
CA LEU A 244 -5.74 6.80 -13.65
C LEU A 244 -6.34 8.21 -13.63
N THR A 245 -7.39 8.47 -14.43
CA THR A 245 -8.10 9.75 -14.41
C THR A 245 -8.77 10.01 -13.07
N GLY A 246 -9.33 8.97 -12.44
CA GLY A 246 -9.91 9.03 -11.11
C GLY A 246 -8.89 9.44 -10.05
N ILE A 247 -7.69 8.88 -10.09
CA ILE A 247 -6.60 9.23 -9.16
C ILE A 247 -6.16 10.69 -9.35
N GLN A 248 -6.02 11.17 -10.58
CA GLN A 248 -5.69 12.58 -10.84
C GLN A 248 -6.78 13.51 -10.26
N ALA A 249 -8.05 13.17 -10.46
CA ALA A 249 -9.18 13.92 -9.90
C ALA A 249 -9.18 13.89 -8.36
N ASP A 250 -8.88 12.75 -7.76
CA ASP A 250 -8.76 12.60 -6.32
C ASP A 250 -7.61 13.45 -5.74
N ILE A 251 -6.47 13.50 -6.43
CA ILE A 251 -5.34 14.36 -6.04
C ILE A 251 -5.77 15.84 -6.12
N ALA A 252 -6.37 16.24 -7.25
CA ALA A 252 -6.88 17.61 -7.44
C ALA A 252 -7.88 18.01 -6.35
N ALA A 253 -8.72 17.07 -5.90
CA ALA A 253 -9.67 17.28 -4.81
C ALA A 253 -9.04 17.29 -3.41
N GLY A 254 -7.72 17.03 -3.28
CA GLY A 254 -6.99 17.02 -2.01
C GLY A 254 -7.23 15.78 -1.15
N THR A 255 -7.78 14.70 -1.68
CA THR A 255 -8.07 13.48 -0.91
C THR A 255 -6.82 12.78 -0.38
N LEU A 256 -5.66 13.00 -1.00
CA LEU A 256 -4.35 12.49 -0.60
C LEU A 256 -3.49 13.51 0.17
N ALA A 257 -4.02 14.70 0.42
CA ALA A 257 -3.31 15.75 1.18
C ALA A 257 -3.46 15.53 2.69
N VAL A 258 -2.91 14.45 3.21
CA VAL A 258 -2.98 14.05 4.61
C VAL A 258 -1.68 14.39 5.32
N GLU A 259 -1.74 15.28 6.32
CA GLU A 259 -0.62 15.59 7.20
C GLU A 259 -0.60 14.64 8.40
N SER A 260 0.54 14.01 8.68
CA SER A 260 0.71 13.11 9.82
C SER A 260 2.18 13.01 10.26
N THR A 261 2.39 12.75 11.55
CA THR A 261 3.71 12.40 12.10
C THR A 261 3.89 10.89 12.29
N ASP A 262 2.81 10.11 12.15
CA ASP A 262 2.80 8.68 12.46
C ASP A 262 3.86 7.91 11.65
N PHE A 263 4.04 8.27 10.39
CA PHE A 263 5.00 7.60 9.55
C PHE A 263 6.44 7.78 10.07
N LYS A 264 6.83 9.02 10.37
CA LYS A 264 8.13 9.34 10.96
C LYS A 264 8.32 8.66 12.31
N GLU A 265 7.26 8.58 13.14
CA GLU A 265 7.29 7.92 14.44
C GLU A 265 7.63 6.43 14.30
N LEU A 266 6.95 5.72 13.39
CA LEU A 266 7.19 4.30 13.16
C LEU A 266 8.53 4.01 12.49
N LEU A 267 8.99 4.89 11.59
CA LEU A 267 10.30 4.75 10.94
C LEU A 267 11.48 5.08 11.89
N GLY A 268 11.26 5.88 12.93
CA GLY A 268 12.33 6.42 13.80
C GLY A 268 13.23 7.43 13.09
N ARG A 269 12.90 7.84 11.87
CA ARG A 269 13.63 8.81 11.03
C ARG A 269 12.67 9.55 10.10
N PRO A 270 13.08 10.66 9.47
CA PRO A 270 12.31 11.26 8.38
C PRO A 270 12.08 10.29 7.22
N VAL A 271 10.98 10.47 6.50
CA VAL A 271 10.72 9.82 5.21
C VAL A 271 11.78 10.28 4.20
N THR A 272 12.18 9.39 3.31
CA THR A 272 13.12 9.66 2.22
C THR A 272 12.62 10.83 1.36
N THR A 273 13.50 11.73 0.97
CA THR A 273 13.15 12.87 0.11
C THR A 273 12.72 12.42 -1.30
N LEU A 274 11.93 13.25 -2.02
CA LEU A 274 11.54 12.92 -3.39
C LEU A 274 12.74 12.63 -4.28
N GLU A 275 13.78 13.49 -4.26
CA GLU A 275 14.98 13.32 -5.09
C GLU A 275 15.71 12.00 -4.80
N GLU A 276 15.86 11.66 -3.52
CA GLU A 276 16.50 10.41 -3.12
C GLU A 276 15.63 9.20 -3.53
N GLY A 277 14.31 9.26 -3.31
CA GLY A 277 13.38 8.23 -3.73
C GLY A 277 13.39 8.02 -5.26
N VAL A 278 13.35 9.10 -6.03
CA VAL A 278 13.45 9.05 -7.50
C VAL A 278 14.80 8.45 -7.93
N ARG A 279 15.91 8.83 -7.30
CA ARG A 279 17.24 8.27 -7.61
C ARG A 279 17.28 6.77 -7.36
N LEU A 280 16.71 6.30 -6.26
CA LEU A 280 16.61 4.87 -5.94
C LEU A 280 15.76 4.12 -6.98
N LEU A 281 14.62 4.67 -7.38
CA LEU A 281 13.71 4.04 -8.33
C LEU A 281 14.26 3.99 -9.74
N LEU A 282 14.90 5.06 -10.20
CA LEU A 282 15.54 5.10 -11.51
C LEU A 282 16.93 4.44 -11.53
N LYS A 283 17.41 3.92 -10.38
CA LYS A 283 18.74 3.27 -10.23
C LYS A 283 19.90 4.16 -10.69
N ARG A 284 19.86 5.45 -10.31
CA ARG A 284 20.82 6.45 -10.73
C ARG A 284 21.50 7.15 -9.53
#